data_7f539d97e8609096dbcbc17dda8e6ba9
#
_entry.id   7f539d97e8609096dbcbc17dda8e6ba9
#
_cell.length_a   1.000
_cell.length_b   1.000
_cell.length_c   1.000
_cell.angle_alpha   90.00
_cell.angle_beta   90.00
_cell.angle_gamma   90.00
#
_symmetry.space_group_name_H-M   'P 1'
#
loop_
_entity.id
_entity.type
_entity.pdbx_description
1 polymer ?
#
loop_
_entity_poly.entity_id
_entity_poly.type
_entity_poly.pdbx_seq_one_letter_code
_entity_poly.pdbx_strand_id
1 'polypeptide(L)'
;LKKSKKFALLTGAVVGATAIAAHVMKKKAEKTTYEADLIEPIEKRKMGFYEKYGKRILDIACATAAIVVFSPLYLGVAALVKLKLGSPVLFTQDRPGLIGKDGKETVFKMYKFRTMTDERDENGELLPDDVRLTKFGKWLRNTSLDELPEAFNILNGTMSVIGPRPQLVRDMTFMTKEQRARHTAKPGLSGLAQVNGRNGISWEEKLEWDRKYIQNVSFAGDVKIIVDTVKKAFIKQEGITQDDMATAEDFGDYLLRMGKVGKEEYEEKQKCSKMVLNEKENVISEKLTSYKYTVSMCVYGGDNAQWFDEAVNSVLKQTLPPDEIVLVVDGPVPDNLNRIIEKYEEEPIFNVIRLKNNQGHGFARKTGLSACKNELVAIMDADDLCSTNRFEKQIESFKNHPEVDIVGGMITEFVGNQDEIVGKRIVPLHDADVKTYMKKRCPMNLVTVMFKKTSVEEVGGFIDWYCEEDYYLWIRMALANKSFMNIDDVLVNVRVGKEMYRRRGGIKYFQSEAKLQKFMLDNNIINKPRYLINISERLVLQVLMPNKLRGFIFQKFARTK
;
A
#
# COMPACT_ATOMS: atom_id res chain seq x y z
N LEU A 1 11.64 46.65 -34.73
CA LEU A 1 12.88 45.84 -34.56
C LEU A 1 13.04 45.22 -33.17
N LYS A 2 12.47 45.76 -32.06
CA LYS A 2 12.58 45.19 -30.71
C LYS A 2 11.64 43.98 -30.44
N LYS A 3 10.52 43.87 -31.18
CA LYS A 3 9.58 42.73 -31.02
C LYS A 3 10.07 41.46 -31.73
N SER A 4 10.80 41.56 -32.84
CA SER A 4 11.30 40.42 -33.62
C SER A 4 12.47 39.70 -32.90
N LYS A 5 13.31 40.43 -32.15
CA LYS A 5 14.41 39.85 -31.39
C LYS A 5 13.95 39.07 -30.14
N LYS A 6 12.82 39.47 -29.52
CA LYS A 6 12.24 38.69 -28.40
C LYS A 6 11.61 37.39 -28.88
N PHE A 7 10.99 37.38 -30.07
CA PHE A 7 10.40 36.17 -30.64
C PHE A 7 11.47 35.17 -31.09
N ALA A 8 12.58 35.64 -31.66
CA ALA A 8 13.71 34.79 -32.03
C ALA A 8 14.46 34.20 -30.83
N LEU A 9 14.49 34.89 -29.69
CA LEU A 9 15.10 34.38 -28.44
C LEU A 9 14.17 33.33 -27.77
N LEU A 10 12.82 33.50 -27.81
CA LEU A 10 11.89 32.53 -27.28
C LEU A 10 11.87 31.24 -28.11
N THR A 11 11.91 31.35 -29.45
CA THR A 11 11.96 30.15 -30.33
C THR A 11 13.30 29.42 -30.21
N GLY A 12 14.41 30.12 -30.04
CA GLY A 12 15.71 29.49 -29.78
C GLY A 12 15.80 28.76 -28.45
N ALA A 13 15.18 29.29 -27.38
CA ALA A 13 15.12 28.66 -26.07
C ALA A 13 14.22 27.41 -26.05
N VAL A 14 13.09 27.45 -26.77
CA VAL A 14 12.18 26.28 -26.88
C VAL A 14 12.81 25.17 -27.72
N VAL A 15 13.49 25.51 -28.83
CA VAL A 15 14.19 24.50 -29.65
C VAL A 15 15.40 23.94 -28.90
N GLY A 16 16.11 24.74 -28.12
CA GLY A 16 17.17 24.26 -27.25
C GLY A 16 16.69 23.31 -26.14
N ALA A 17 15.59 23.65 -25.48
CA ALA A 17 14.99 22.82 -24.43
C ALA A 17 14.44 21.48 -24.99
N THR A 18 13.80 21.50 -26.16
CA THR A 18 13.33 20.29 -26.82
C THR A 18 14.48 19.41 -27.33
N ALA A 19 15.58 19.99 -27.82
CA ALA A 19 16.77 19.24 -28.23
C ALA A 19 17.49 18.60 -27.04
N ILE A 20 17.57 19.31 -25.89
CA ILE A 20 18.14 18.77 -24.63
C ILE A 20 17.23 17.67 -24.08
N ALA A 21 15.90 17.88 -24.06
CA ALA A 21 14.94 16.86 -23.64
C ALA A 21 14.99 15.62 -24.54
N ALA A 22 15.06 15.78 -25.87
CA ALA A 22 15.20 14.70 -26.83
C ALA A 22 16.56 13.96 -26.67
N HIS A 23 17.66 14.69 -26.39
CA HIS A 23 18.96 14.10 -26.14
C HIS A 23 19.00 13.32 -24.82
N VAL A 24 18.37 13.86 -23.76
CA VAL A 24 18.25 13.19 -22.45
C VAL A 24 17.34 11.97 -22.57
N MET A 25 16.21 12.07 -23.31
CA MET A 25 15.31 10.94 -23.56
C MET A 25 15.99 9.87 -24.44
N LYS A 26 16.74 10.27 -25.48
CA LYS A 26 17.51 9.34 -26.32
C LYS A 26 18.63 8.65 -25.51
N LYS A 27 19.36 9.40 -24.67
CA LYS A 27 20.38 8.83 -23.78
C LYS A 27 19.77 7.93 -22.69
N LYS A 28 18.57 8.24 -22.20
CA LYS A 28 17.82 7.40 -21.26
C LYS A 28 17.24 6.15 -21.97
N ALA A 29 16.75 6.29 -23.22
CA ALA A 29 16.29 5.18 -24.05
C ALA A 29 17.46 4.27 -24.48
N GLU A 30 18.60 4.83 -24.90
CA GLU A 30 19.81 4.06 -25.20
C GLU A 30 20.34 3.32 -23.95
N LYS A 31 20.29 3.97 -22.76
CA LYS A 31 20.67 3.32 -21.50
C LYS A 31 19.70 2.19 -21.11
N THR A 32 18.38 2.41 -21.29
CA THR A 32 17.36 1.41 -20.99
C THR A 32 17.41 0.22 -21.96
N THR A 33 17.71 0.43 -23.23
CA THR A 33 17.86 -0.64 -24.24
C THR A 33 19.10 -1.49 -23.97
N TYR A 34 20.22 -0.90 -23.52
CA TYR A 34 21.45 -1.63 -23.21
C TYR A 34 21.35 -2.48 -21.94
N GLU A 35 20.57 -2.01 -20.95
CA GLU A 35 20.34 -2.71 -19.67
C GLU A 35 19.24 -3.79 -19.76
N ALA A 36 18.29 -3.65 -20.69
CA ALA A 36 17.23 -4.64 -20.93
C ALA A 36 17.74 -5.92 -21.65
N ASP A 37 18.87 -5.86 -22.35
CA ASP A 37 19.44 -6.99 -23.09
C ASP A 37 20.29 -7.94 -22.22
N LEU A 38 20.57 -7.60 -20.96
CA LEU A 38 21.34 -8.44 -20.02
C LEU A 38 20.60 -9.72 -19.58
N ILE A 39 19.28 -9.78 -19.74
CA ILE A 39 18.48 -10.98 -19.46
C ILE A 39 17.77 -11.42 -20.74
N GLU A 40 18.32 -12.45 -21.39
CA GLU A 40 17.73 -13.00 -22.61
C GLU A 40 16.30 -13.51 -22.38
N PRO A 41 15.35 -13.21 -23.27
CA PRO A 41 14.00 -13.76 -23.21
C PRO A 41 13.97 -15.28 -23.31
N ILE A 42 13.04 -15.90 -22.61
CA ILE A 42 12.82 -17.35 -22.61
C ILE A 42 11.52 -17.67 -23.33
N GLU A 43 11.56 -18.66 -24.20
CA GLU A 43 10.35 -19.15 -24.87
C GLU A 43 9.44 -19.90 -23.88
N LYS A 44 8.13 -19.63 -23.99
CA LYS A 44 7.13 -20.36 -23.20
C LYS A 44 7.03 -21.80 -23.72
N ARG A 45 7.16 -22.76 -22.79
CA ARG A 45 6.86 -24.15 -23.13
C ARG A 45 5.35 -24.38 -23.35
N LYS A 46 5.00 -25.41 -24.08
CA LYS A 46 3.61 -25.86 -24.18
C LYS A 46 3.17 -26.49 -22.87
N MET A 47 2.10 -25.95 -22.27
CA MET A 47 1.49 -26.51 -21.06
C MET A 47 0.59 -27.69 -21.41
N GLY A 48 0.64 -28.77 -20.61
CA GLY A 48 -0.30 -29.87 -20.68
C GLY A 48 -1.71 -29.49 -20.22
N PHE A 49 -2.72 -30.33 -20.53
CA PHE A 49 -4.12 -30.07 -20.17
C PHE A 49 -4.31 -29.86 -18.66
N TYR A 50 -3.71 -30.74 -17.84
CA TYR A 50 -3.77 -30.61 -16.38
C TYR A 50 -3.21 -29.28 -15.89
N GLU A 51 -2.02 -28.89 -16.35
CA GLU A 51 -1.36 -27.65 -15.93
C GLU A 51 -2.19 -26.41 -16.32
N LYS A 52 -2.78 -26.44 -17.50
CA LYS A 52 -3.55 -25.30 -18.03
C LYS A 52 -4.90 -25.12 -17.32
N TYR A 53 -5.59 -26.20 -16.95
CA TYR A 53 -6.96 -26.14 -16.46
C TYR A 53 -7.14 -26.72 -15.05
N GLY A 54 -6.54 -27.89 -14.75
CA GLY A 54 -6.76 -28.62 -13.51
C GLY A 54 -5.93 -28.11 -12.33
N LYS A 55 -4.68 -27.74 -12.58
CA LYS A 55 -3.72 -27.36 -11.53
C LYS A 55 -4.19 -26.14 -10.73
N ARG A 56 -4.76 -25.14 -11.37
CA ARG A 56 -5.28 -23.94 -10.69
C ARG A 56 -6.45 -24.25 -9.76
N ILE A 57 -7.33 -25.17 -10.14
CA ILE A 57 -8.46 -25.61 -9.29
C ILE A 57 -7.92 -26.29 -8.03
N LEU A 58 -6.93 -27.18 -8.19
CA LEU A 58 -6.26 -27.84 -7.07
C LEU A 58 -5.57 -26.82 -6.14
N ASP A 59 -4.84 -25.87 -6.71
CA ASP A 59 -4.16 -24.81 -5.97
C ASP A 59 -5.14 -24.02 -5.08
N ILE A 60 -6.26 -23.57 -5.65
CA ILE A 60 -7.29 -22.83 -4.92
C ILE A 60 -7.90 -23.68 -3.81
N ALA A 61 -8.27 -24.94 -4.12
CA ALA A 61 -8.88 -25.84 -3.14
C ALA A 61 -7.93 -26.12 -1.96
N CYS A 62 -6.66 -26.45 -2.24
CA CYS A 62 -5.67 -26.74 -1.20
C CYS A 62 -5.34 -25.49 -0.36
N ALA A 63 -5.14 -24.33 -1.00
CA ALA A 63 -4.82 -23.10 -0.28
C ALA A 63 -5.99 -22.61 0.58
N THR A 64 -7.24 -22.69 0.07
CA THR A 64 -8.43 -22.35 0.85
C THR A 64 -8.58 -23.29 2.04
N ALA A 65 -8.46 -24.60 1.83
CA ALA A 65 -8.54 -25.59 2.91
C ALA A 65 -7.44 -25.33 3.97
N ALA A 66 -6.20 -25.07 3.55
CA ALA A 66 -5.10 -24.76 4.45
C ALA A 66 -5.38 -23.51 5.29
N ILE A 67 -5.84 -22.41 4.68
CA ILE A 67 -6.15 -21.16 5.39
C ILE A 67 -7.29 -21.38 6.40
N VAL A 68 -8.36 -22.07 6.01
CA VAL A 68 -9.52 -22.31 6.89
C VAL A 68 -9.15 -23.24 8.05
N VAL A 69 -8.53 -24.39 7.76
CA VAL A 69 -8.19 -25.40 8.79
C VAL A 69 -7.12 -24.87 9.75
N PHE A 70 -6.11 -24.19 9.25
CA PHE A 70 -5.03 -23.65 10.07
C PHE A 70 -5.25 -22.21 10.52
N SER A 71 -6.44 -21.63 10.36
CA SER A 71 -6.74 -20.26 10.79
C SER A 71 -6.39 -19.97 12.26
N PRO A 72 -6.64 -20.86 13.25
CA PRO A 72 -6.21 -20.63 14.64
C PRO A 72 -4.68 -20.58 14.77
N LEU A 73 -3.97 -21.42 13.99
CA LEU A 73 -2.50 -21.42 13.99
C LEU A 73 -1.95 -20.14 13.36
N TYR A 74 -2.54 -19.66 12.26
CA TYR A 74 -2.17 -18.35 11.68
C TYR A 74 -2.29 -17.22 12.70
N LEU A 75 -3.41 -17.14 13.42
CA LEU A 75 -3.62 -16.12 14.43
C LEU A 75 -2.65 -16.26 15.61
N GLY A 76 -2.38 -17.50 16.08
CA GLY A 76 -1.43 -17.77 17.14
C GLY A 76 0.00 -17.36 16.77
N VAL A 77 0.47 -17.75 15.58
CA VAL A 77 1.80 -17.37 15.08
C VAL A 77 1.90 -15.85 14.88
N ALA A 78 0.89 -15.22 14.29
CA ALA A 78 0.85 -13.78 14.10
C ALA A 78 0.95 -13.02 15.43
N ALA A 79 0.22 -13.46 16.45
CA ALA A 79 0.28 -12.89 17.80
C ALA A 79 1.67 -13.08 18.44
N LEU A 80 2.28 -14.27 18.31
CA LEU A 80 3.62 -14.54 18.82
C LEU A 80 4.68 -13.70 18.11
N VAL A 81 4.60 -13.56 16.79
CA VAL A 81 5.50 -12.68 16.01
C VAL A 81 5.38 -11.24 16.49
N LYS A 82 4.13 -10.73 16.62
CA LYS A 82 3.90 -9.37 17.11
C LYS A 82 4.46 -9.13 18.51
N LEU A 83 4.31 -10.10 19.41
CA LEU A 83 4.81 -10.01 20.80
C LEU A 83 6.33 -10.14 20.91
N LYS A 84 6.95 -10.98 20.06
CA LYS A 84 8.39 -11.30 20.16
C LYS A 84 9.28 -10.44 19.25
N LEU A 85 8.77 -10.03 18.09
CA LEU A 85 9.53 -9.31 17.06
C LEU A 85 8.93 -7.94 16.72
N GLY A 86 7.72 -7.62 17.21
CA GLY A 86 7.04 -6.34 16.92
C GLY A 86 6.31 -6.35 15.58
N SER A 87 6.04 -5.16 15.07
CA SER A 87 5.41 -4.94 13.74
C SER A 87 6.47 -4.55 12.71
N PRO A 88 6.26 -4.88 11.41
CA PRO A 88 5.14 -5.65 10.83
C PRO A 88 5.25 -7.14 11.14
N VAL A 89 4.10 -7.85 11.18
CA VAL A 89 4.03 -9.30 11.43
C VAL A 89 4.46 -10.11 10.20
N LEU A 90 4.13 -9.60 9.01
CA LEU A 90 4.50 -10.21 7.75
C LEU A 90 5.78 -9.58 7.19
N PHE A 91 6.62 -10.43 6.65
CA PHE A 91 7.78 -10.08 5.85
C PHE A 91 7.45 -10.35 4.38
N THR A 92 7.86 -9.46 3.49
CA THR A 92 7.69 -9.61 2.05
C THR A 92 9.03 -9.58 1.35
N GLN A 93 9.21 -10.45 0.35
CA GLN A 93 10.41 -10.50 -0.45
C GLN A 93 10.09 -10.70 -1.93
N ASP A 94 10.75 -9.93 -2.77
CA ASP A 94 10.60 -10.05 -4.21
C ASP A 94 11.25 -11.33 -4.74
N ARG A 95 10.47 -12.08 -5.53
CA ARG A 95 10.86 -13.36 -6.10
C ARG A 95 10.49 -13.44 -7.59
N PRO A 96 11.32 -14.06 -8.44
CA PRO A 96 10.94 -14.34 -9.82
C PRO A 96 9.78 -15.33 -9.88
N GLY A 97 8.79 -14.97 -10.71
CA GLY A 97 7.57 -15.74 -10.95
C GLY A 97 7.53 -16.33 -12.35
N LEU A 98 6.30 -16.50 -12.86
CA LEU A 98 6.05 -17.04 -14.20
C LEU A 98 6.56 -16.09 -15.29
N ILE A 99 7.05 -16.64 -16.39
CA ILE A 99 7.48 -15.86 -17.55
C ILE A 99 6.29 -15.10 -18.17
N GLY A 100 6.46 -13.79 -18.36
CA GLY A 100 5.52 -12.86 -18.97
C GLY A 100 5.34 -13.08 -20.48
N LYS A 101 4.55 -12.23 -21.14
CA LYS A 101 4.35 -12.29 -22.60
C LYS A 101 5.60 -11.91 -23.39
N ASP A 102 6.46 -11.12 -22.78
CA ASP A 102 7.74 -10.62 -23.28
C ASP A 102 8.88 -11.64 -23.17
N GLY A 103 8.64 -12.83 -22.61
CA GLY A 103 9.65 -13.85 -22.38
C GLY A 103 10.54 -13.60 -21.14
N LYS A 104 10.28 -12.55 -20.37
CA LYS A 104 10.99 -12.24 -19.12
C LYS A 104 10.19 -12.71 -17.91
N GLU A 105 10.85 -12.95 -16.78
CA GLU A 105 10.21 -13.35 -15.54
C GLU A 105 9.41 -12.18 -14.93
N THR A 106 8.19 -12.48 -14.51
CA THR A 106 7.47 -11.57 -13.62
C THR A 106 8.09 -11.60 -12.23
N VAL A 107 8.05 -10.49 -11.49
CA VAL A 107 8.52 -10.44 -10.10
C VAL A 107 7.32 -10.23 -9.19
N PHE A 108 7.16 -11.07 -8.16
CA PHE A 108 6.06 -11.00 -7.21
C PHE A 108 6.54 -10.91 -5.77
N LYS A 109 5.74 -10.34 -4.88
CA LYS A 109 6.01 -10.31 -3.42
C LYS A 109 5.56 -11.62 -2.78
N MET A 110 6.51 -12.38 -2.25
CA MET A 110 6.26 -13.59 -1.46
C MET A 110 6.04 -13.21 0.00
N TYR A 111 4.97 -13.73 0.60
CA TYR A 111 4.59 -13.44 1.99
C TYR A 111 5.12 -14.51 2.95
N LYS A 112 5.77 -14.08 4.02
CA LYS A 112 6.19 -14.94 5.15
C LYS A 112 5.89 -14.28 6.49
N PHE A 113 5.83 -15.05 7.56
CA PHE A 113 5.93 -14.44 8.89
C PHE A 113 7.37 -13.96 9.14
N ARG A 114 7.48 -12.82 9.82
CA ARG A 114 8.79 -12.25 10.17
C ARG A 114 9.51 -13.15 11.17
N THR A 115 10.79 -13.41 10.93
CA THR A 115 11.64 -14.29 11.75
C THR A 115 12.85 -13.57 12.34
N MET A 116 13.13 -12.35 11.87
CA MET A 116 14.28 -11.53 12.26
C MET A 116 13.83 -10.20 12.85
N THR A 117 14.69 -9.55 13.64
CA THR A 117 14.53 -8.17 14.09
C THR A 117 14.92 -7.18 12.98
N ASP A 118 14.54 -5.89 13.16
CA ASP A 118 14.95 -4.80 12.27
C ASP A 118 16.09 -3.97 12.89
N GLU A 119 16.93 -4.60 13.72
CA GLU A 119 18.07 -3.95 14.34
C GLU A 119 19.06 -3.45 13.31
N ARG A 120 19.54 -2.22 13.54
CA ARG A 120 20.42 -1.49 12.63
C ARG A 120 21.67 -1.04 13.35
N ASP A 121 22.74 -0.81 12.58
CA ASP A 121 23.98 -0.21 13.07
C ASP A 121 23.87 1.32 13.21
N GLU A 122 24.95 1.97 13.62
CA GLU A 122 25.03 3.42 13.80
C GLU A 122 24.84 4.21 12.47
N ASN A 123 25.02 3.56 11.32
CA ASN A 123 24.84 4.14 9.99
C ASN A 123 23.41 3.93 9.46
N GLY A 124 22.55 3.25 10.21
CA GLY A 124 21.18 2.93 9.80
C GLY A 124 21.06 1.69 8.90
N GLU A 125 22.17 0.94 8.66
CA GLU A 125 22.17 -0.31 7.92
C GLU A 125 21.71 -1.48 8.81
N LEU A 126 21.03 -2.46 8.20
CA LEU A 126 20.58 -3.66 8.95
C LEU A 126 21.78 -4.47 9.44
N LEU A 127 21.73 -4.88 10.71
CA LEU A 127 22.74 -5.79 11.26
C LEU A 127 22.74 -7.13 10.49
N PRO A 128 23.85 -7.89 10.52
CA PRO A 128 23.95 -9.21 9.89
C PRO A 128 22.83 -10.17 10.31
N ASP A 129 22.45 -11.06 9.40
CA ASP A 129 21.32 -11.98 9.57
C ASP A 129 21.44 -12.91 10.79
N ASP A 130 22.64 -13.33 11.12
CA ASP A 130 22.95 -14.17 12.29
C ASP A 130 22.66 -13.44 13.62
N VAL A 131 22.88 -12.12 13.68
CA VAL A 131 22.56 -11.26 14.83
C VAL A 131 21.05 -11.03 14.93
N ARG A 132 20.39 -10.75 13.83
CA ARG A 132 18.95 -10.44 13.77
C ARG A 132 18.05 -11.66 13.92
N LEU A 133 18.55 -12.87 13.62
CA LEU A 133 17.78 -14.11 13.68
C LEU A 133 17.65 -14.60 15.12
N THR A 134 16.52 -14.32 15.74
CA THR A 134 16.23 -14.72 17.13
C THR A 134 16.05 -16.23 17.30
N LYS A 135 16.14 -16.74 18.54
CA LYS A 135 15.81 -18.15 18.85
C LYS A 135 14.38 -18.51 18.44
N PHE A 136 13.44 -17.57 18.59
CA PHE A 136 12.06 -17.73 18.13
C PHE A 136 11.97 -17.80 16.61
N GLY A 137 12.70 -16.93 15.90
CA GLY A 137 12.79 -16.97 14.44
C GLY A 137 13.37 -18.28 13.90
N LYS A 138 14.43 -18.80 14.55
CA LYS A 138 14.99 -20.14 14.24
C LYS A 138 13.94 -21.23 14.40
N TRP A 139 13.17 -21.20 15.49
CA TRP A 139 12.08 -22.16 15.70
C TRP A 139 11.01 -22.07 14.62
N LEU A 140 10.56 -20.87 14.23
CA LEU A 140 9.61 -20.67 13.13
C LEU A 140 10.11 -21.28 11.82
N ARG A 141 11.38 -21.03 11.45
CA ARG A 141 11.99 -21.58 10.24
C ARG A 141 12.14 -23.11 10.29
N ASN A 142 12.56 -23.63 11.42
CA ASN A 142 12.71 -25.09 11.59
C ASN A 142 11.39 -25.84 11.49
N THR A 143 10.28 -25.20 11.89
CA THR A 143 8.94 -25.76 11.78
C THR A 143 8.25 -25.40 10.46
N SER A 144 8.88 -24.58 9.61
CA SER A 144 8.28 -24.01 8.39
C SER A 144 6.97 -23.24 8.64
N LEU A 145 6.70 -22.82 9.86
CA LEU A 145 5.52 -22.02 10.20
C LEU A 145 5.61 -20.59 9.63
N ASP A 146 6.82 -20.11 9.36
CA ASP A 146 7.05 -18.84 8.69
C ASP A 146 6.52 -18.82 7.25
N GLU A 147 6.39 -19.97 6.59
CA GLU A 147 5.92 -20.12 5.21
C GLU A 147 4.39 -20.20 5.09
N LEU A 148 3.64 -20.29 6.19
CA LEU A 148 2.17 -20.34 6.16
C LEU A 148 1.54 -19.22 5.30
N PRO A 149 1.98 -17.95 5.34
CA PRO A 149 1.41 -16.89 4.53
C PRO A 149 1.55 -17.07 3.01
N GLU A 150 2.43 -17.97 2.53
CA GLU A 150 2.55 -18.28 1.10
C GLU A 150 1.24 -18.87 0.52
N ALA A 151 0.34 -19.41 1.36
CA ALA A 151 -0.99 -19.81 0.92
C ALA A 151 -1.79 -18.66 0.30
N PHE A 152 -1.58 -17.40 0.72
CA PHE A 152 -2.18 -16.24 0.08
C PHE A 152 -1.58 -15.97 -1.31
N ASN A 153 -0.29 -16.25 -1.50
CA ASN A 153 0.34 -16.21 -2.82
C ASN A 153 -0.24 -17.28 -3.77
N ILE A 154 -0.59 -18.44 -3.23
CA ILE A 154 -1.26 -19.49 -4.02
C ILE A 154 -2.68 -19.05 -4.39
N LEU A 155 -3.43 -18.47 -3.45
CA LEU A 155 -4.79 -17.97 -3.73
C LEU A 155 -4.83 -16.84 -4.76
N ASN A 156 -3.90 -15.88 -4.70
CA ASN A 156 -3.84 -14.79 -5.67
C ASN A 156 -3.23 -15.23 -7.03
N GLY A 157 -2.66 -16.44 -7.09
CA GLY A 157 -2.17 -17.06 -8.33
C GLY A 157 -0.73 -16.74 -8.71
N THR A 158 0.02 -16.06 -7.84
CA THR A 158 1.46 -15.81 -8.05
C THR A 158 2.29 -17.05 -7.77
N MET A 159 1.79 -17.97 -6.92
CA MET A 159 2.39 -19.27 -6.63
C MET A 159 1.41 -20.44 -6.90
N SER A 160 1.91 -21.65 -6.81
CA SER A 160 1.20 -22.93 -6.86
C SER A 160 1.54 -23.75 -5.61
N VAL A 161 0.73 -24.74 -5.27
CA VAL A 161 1.07 -25.72 -4.21
C VAL A 161 2.35 -26.47 -4.57
N ILE A 162 2.46 -26.93 -5.83
CA ILE A 162 3.62 -27.66 -6.34
C ILE A 162 4.25 -26.91 -7.51
N GLY A 163 5.56 -26.74 -7.47
CA GLY A 163 6.34 -26.07 -8.51
C GLY A 163 7.81 -25.90 -8.10
N PRO A 164 8.65 -25.35 -8.97
CA PRO A 164 10.00 -24.95 -8.63
C PRO A 164 10.01 -23.95 -7.47
N ARG A 165 10.87 -24.15 -6.45
CA ARG A 165 10.94 -23.22 -5.30
C ARG A 165 11.36 -21.83 -5.77
N PRO A 166 10.65 -20.74 -5.42
CA PRO A 166 11.02 -19.39 -5.83
C PRO A 166 12.37 -18.99 -5.20
N GLN A 167 13.39 -18.79 -6.03
CA GLN A 167 14.71 -18.32 -5.63
C GLN A 167 14.73 -16.77 -5.53
N LEU A 168 15.87 -16.17 -5.17
CA LEU A 168 16.02 -14.72 -5.16
C LEU A 168 16.13 -14.15 -6.59
N VAL A 169 15.74 -12.90 -6.78
CA VAL A 169 15.93 -12.20 -8.07
C VAL A 169 17.45 -12.17 -8.40
N ARG A 170 18.30 -12.00 -7.39
CA ARG A 170 19.76 -12.03 -7.58
C ARG A 170 20.28 -13.40 -8.03
N ASP A 171 19.68 -14.51 -7.58
CA ASP A 171 20.06 -15.85 -8.06
C ASP A 171 19.70 -16.06 -9.53
N MET A 172 18.54 -15.52 -9.94
CA MET A 172 18.05 -15.64 -11.31
C MET A 172 19.04 -15.06 -12.33
N THR A 173 19.71 -13.96 -12.01
CA THR A 173 20.66 -13.31 -12.93
C THR A 173 21.93 -14.13 -13.19
N PHE A 174 22.23 -15.10 -12.33
CA PHE A 174 23.35 -16.04 -12.50
C PHE A 174 22.94 -17.33 -13.25
N MET A 175 21.64 -17.58 -13.43
CA MET A 175 21.16 -18.79 -14.10
C MET A 175 21.32 -18.69 -15.62
N THR A 176 21.71 -19.81 -16.25
CA THR A 176 21.68 -19.95 -17.71
C THR A 176 20.22 -19.92 -18.22
N LYS A 177 20.04 -19.74 -19.52
CA LYS A 177 18.73 -19.77 -20.17
C LYS A 177 17.99 -21.10 -19.91
N GLU A 178 18.69 -22.21 -19.94
CA GLU A 178 18.17 -23.55 -19.67
C GLU A 178 17.74 -23.68 -18.20
N GLN A 179 18.49 -23.12 -17.27
CA GLN A 179 18.16 -23.12 -15.84
C GLN A 179 16.97 -22.17 -15.54
N ARG A 180 16.91 -21.03 -16.20
CA ARG A 180 15.78 -20.09 -16.10
C ARG A 180 14.49 -20.65 -16.69
N ALA A 181 14.54 -21.66 -17.57
CA ALA A 181 13.34 -22.34 -18.07
C ALA A 181 12.43 -22.89 -16.94
N ARG A 182 12.95 -23.07 -15.72
CA ARG A 182 12.17 -23.39 -14.52
C ARG A 182 11.02 -22.40 -14.27
N HIS A 183 11.18 -21.13 -14.67
CA HIS A 183 10.18 -20.08 -14.54
C HIS A 183 9.06 -20.16 -15.60
N THR A 184 9.09 -21.16 -16.50
CA THR A 184 7.95 -21.47 -17.38
C THR A 184 6.81 -22.19 -16.65
N ALA A 185 7.02 -22.63 -15.40
CA ALA A 185 5.99 -23.07 -14.47
C ALA A 185 5.87 -22.08 -13.30
N LYS A 186 4.69 -22.03 -12.65
CA LYS A 186 4.52 -21.23 -11.45
C LYS A 186 5.42 -21.73 -10.33
N PRO A 187 6.05 -20.82 -9.55
CA PRO A 187 6.79 -21.22 -8.37
C PRO A 187 5.88 -21.91 -7.35
N GLY A 188 6.42 -22.92 -6.66
CA GLY A 188 5.68 -23.77 -5.73
C GLY A 188 6.07 -23.58 -4.27
N LEU A 189 5.11 -23.81 -3.37
CA LEU A 189 5.34 -23.96 -1.93
C LEU A 189 6.21 -25.21 -1.68
N SER A 190 5.92 -26.31 -2.35
CA SER A 190 6.75 -27.50 -2.43
C SER A 190 7.06 -27.85 -3.88
N GLY A 191 8.03 -28.73 -4.11
CA GLY A 191 8.45 -29.13 -5.45
C GLY A 191 9.40 -30.31 -5.46
N LEU A 192 9.74 -30.75 -6.66
CA LEU A 192 10.52 -31.96 -6.85
C LEU A 192 11.93 -31.86 -6.23
N ALA A 193 12.58 -30.69 -6.28
CA ALA A 193 13.86 -30.45 -5.63
C ALA A 193 13.76 -30.55 -4.10
N GLN A 194 12.70 -30.00 -3.50
CA GLN A 194 12.51 -30.03 -2.04
C GLN A 194 12.31 -31.48 -1.53
N VAL A 195 11.58 -32.31 -2.26
CA VAL A 195 11.39 -33.72 -1.86
C VAL A 195 12.58 -34.63 -2.18
N ASN A 196 13.57 -34.17 -2.95
CA ASN A 196 14.77 -34.95 -3.28
C ASN A 196 16.04 -34.49 -2.57
N GLY A 197 15.98 -33.61 -1.55
CA GLY A 197 17.15 -33.30 -0.73
C GLY A 197 17.17 -31.92 -0.10
N ARG A 198 16.20 -31.02 -0.42
CA ARG A 198 16.11 -29.66 0.16
C ARG A 198 17.45 -28.89 0.06
N ASN A 199 18.02 -28.54 1.22
CA ASN A 199 19.29 -27.81 1.29
C ASN A 199 20.52 -28.71 1.26
N GLY A 200 20.36 -30.03 1.34
CA GLY A 200 21.47 -31.00 1.34
C GLY A 200 21.99 -31.40 -0.04
N ILE A 201 21.44 -30.84 -1.12
CA ILE A 201 21.89 -31.08 -2.50
C ILE A 201 22.50 -29.81 -3.11
N SER A 202 23.39 -29.98 -4.09
CA SER A 202 24.03 -28.87 -4.79
C SER A 202 23.05 -27.98 -5.53
N TRP A 203 23.46 -26.77 -5.90
CA TRP A 203 22.63 -25.85 -6.69
C TRP A 203 22.31 -26.45 -8.07
N GLU A 204 23.28 -27.14 -8.70
CA GLU A 204 23.09 -27.79 -9.98
C GLU A 204 22.01 -28.88 -9.89
N GLU A 205 22.05 -29.71 -8.86
CA GLU A 205 21.03 -30.74 -8.63
C GLU A 205 19.64 -30.15 -8.38
N LYS A 206 19.55 -29.05 -7.61
CA LYS A 206 18.28 -28.33 -7.40
C LYS A 206 17.67 -27.86 -8.72
N LEU A 207 18.49 -27.22 -9.57
CA LEU A 207 18.04 -26.67 -10.84
C LEU A 207 17.70 -27.81 -11.84
N GLU A 208 18.41 -28.94 -11.79
CA GLU A 208 18.11 -30.11 -12.62
C GLU A 208 16.77 -30.77 -12.20
N TRP A 209 16.48 -30.89 -10.89
CA TRP A 209 15.18 -31.37 -10.43
C TRP A 209 14.04 -30.46 -10.85
N ASP A 210 14.23 -29.15 -10.80
CA ASP A 210 13.25 -28.19 -11.29
C ASP A 210 13.02 -28.33 -12.80
N ARG A 211 14.09 -28.56 -13.58
CA ARG A 211 14.02 -28.83 -15.02
C ARG A 211 13.24 -30.10 -15.31
N LYS A 212 13.50 -31.19 -14.57
CA LYS A 212 12.75 -32.47 -14.68
C LYS A 212 11.26 -32.27 -14.36
N TYR A 213 10.94 -31.46 -13.35
CA TYR A 213 9.55 -31.16 -13.01
C TYR A 213 8.80 -30.46 -14.15
N ILE A 214 9.37 -29.40 -14.72
CA ILE A 214 8.70 -28.63 -15.78
C ILE A 214 8.52 -29.44 -17.09
N GLN A 215 9.35 -30.45 -17.33
CA GLN A 215 9.20 -31.33 -18.49
C GLN A 215 8.02 -32.30 -18.37
N ASN A 216 7.57 -32.60 -17.14
CA ASN A 216 6.55 -33.64 -16.92
C ASN A 216 5.56 -33.23 -15.80
N VAL A 217 4.94 -32.07 -15.94
CA VAL A 217 3.90 -31.59 -14.99
C VAL A 217 2.64 -32.42 -15.17
N SER A 218 2.28 -33.19 -14.14
CA SER A 218 1.11 -34.07 -14.16
C SER A 218 0.41 -34.12 -12.81
N PHE A 219 -0.89 -34.42 -12.81
CA PHE A 219 -1.67 -34.57 -11.58
C PHE A 219 -1.09 -35.63 -10.64
N ALA A 220 -0.75 -36.81 -11.18
CA ALA A 220 -0.15 -37.88 -10.39
C ALA A 220 1.22 -37.47 -9.81
N GLY A 221 2.03 -36.73 -10.60
CA GLY A 221 3.31 -36.19 -10.15
C GLY A 221 3.13 -35.20 -8.99
N ASP A 222 2.20 -34.26 -9.11
CA ASP A 222 1.90 -33.27 -8.06
C ASP A 222 1.40 -33.95 -6.78
N VAL A 223 0.47 -34.91 -6.88
CA VAL A 223 -0.03 -35.70 -5.73
C VAL A 223 1.12 -36.46 -5.07
N LYS A 224 2.01 -37.10 -5.84
CA LYS A 224 3.19 -37.78 -5.29
C LYS A 224 4.07 -36.82 -4.51
N ILE A 225 4.37 -35.64 -5.06
CA ILE A 225 5.18 -34.62 -4.37
C ILE A 225 4.51 -34.16 -3.08
N ILE A 226 3.17 -33.98 -3.06
CA ILE A 226 2.42 -33.64 -1.83
C ILE A 226 2.63 -34.74 -0.77
N VAL A 227 2.42 -36.01 -1.13
CA VAL A 227 2.59 -37.15 -0.23
C VAL A 227 4.02 -37.23 0.31
N ASP A 228 5.02 -37.07 -0.57
CA ASP A 228 6.41 -37.11 -0.18
C ASP A 228 6.80 -35.90 0.71
N THR A 229 6.20 -34.72 0.47
CA THR A 229 6.37 -33.54 1.34
C THR A 229 5.82 -33.80 2.74
N VAL A 230 4.60 -34.34 2.84
CA VAL A 230 3.97 -34.69 4.12
C VAL A 230 4.80 -35.76 4.86
N LYS A 231 5.23 -36.83 4.17
CA LYS A 231 6.09 -37.86 4.77
C LYS A 231 7.38 -37.27 5.34
N LYS A 232 8.08 -36.39 4.58
CA LYS A 232 9.33 -35.76 5.05
C LYS A 232 9.11 -34.77 6.19
N ALA A 233 8.01 -34.03 6.18
CA ALA A 233 7.68 -33.08 7.25
C ALA A 233 7.40 -33.80 8.60
N PHE A 234 6.71 -34.96 8.56
CA PHE A 234 6.26 -35.67 9.79
C PHE A 234 7.17 -36.86 10.19
N ILE A 235 7.90 -37.48 9.26
CA ILE A 235 8.63 -38.72 9.52
C ILE A 235 10.15 -38.52 9.58
N LYS A 236 10.69 -37.58 8.79
CA LYS A 236 12.14 -37.31 8.72
C LYS A 236 12.41 -35.83 8.85
N GLN A 237 12.83 -35.40 10.04
CA GLN A 237 13.32 -34.04 10.31
C GLN A 237 14.71 -33.75 9.71
N GLU A 238 15.08 -34.41 8.58
CA GLU A 238 16.39 -34.25 7.97
C GLU A 238 16.45 -33.06 7.01
N GLY A 239 17.50 -32.23 7.14
CA GLY A 239 17.91 -31.26 6.12
C GLY A 239 17.31 -29.86 6.22
N ILE A 240 17.02 -29.37 7.41
CA ILE A 240 16.45 -28.00 7.59
C ILE A 240 17.54 -26.92 7.59
N THR A 241 18.75 -27.24 8.02
CA THR A 241 19.89 -26.32 8.01
C THR A 241 21.10 -26.97 7.36
N GLN A 242 21.79 -26.26 6.47
CA GLN A 242 23.12 -26.59 6.01
C GLN A 242 24.11 -25.90 6.98
N ASP A 243 24.94 -26.68 7.68
CA ASP A 243 26.09 -26.24 8.48
C ASP A 243 25.83 -25.07 9.46
N ASP A 244 24.74 -25.10 10.24
CA ASP A 244 24.36 -24.05 11.21
C ASP A 244 24.25 -22.61 10.64
N MET A 245 24.22 -22.45 9.32
CA MET A 245 24.06 -21.13 8.71
C MET A 245 22.66 -20.56 8.91
N ALA A 246 22.58 -19.29 9.28
CA ALA A 246 21.33 -18.56 9.47
C ALA A 246 20.49 -18.46 8.18
N THR A 247 21.14 -18.48 7.01
CA THR A 247 20.56 -18.41 5.68
C THR A 247 21.35 -19.31 4.72
N ALA A 248 20.67 -20.03 3.81
CA ALA A 248 21.35 -20.82 2.79
C ALA A 248 22.16 -19.91 1.86
N GLU A 249 23.35 -20.40 1.42
CA GLU A 249 24.21 -19.68 0.48
C GLU A 249 23.45 -19.40 -0.82
N ASP A 250 23.52 -18.17 -1.31
CA ASP A 250 22.90 -17.77 -2.58
C ASP A 250 23.65 -18.37 -3.79
N PHE A 251 22.96 -18.49 -4.93
CA PHE A 251 23.54 -19.12 -6.11
C PHE A 251 24.76 -18.35 -6.65
N GLY A 252 24.69 -17.00 -6.64
CA GLY A 252 25.82 -16.16 -7.04
C GLY A 252 27.05 -16.35 -6.16
N ASP A 253 26.85 -16.37 -4.84
CA ASP A 253 27.91 -16.57 -3.86
C ASP A 253 28.53 -17.97 -3.98
N TYR A 254 27.68 -18.99 -4.17
CA TYR A 254 28.12 -20.35 -4.47
C TYR A 254 29.00 -20.41 -5.72
N LEU A 255 28.60 -19.80 -6.83
CA LEU A 255 29.37 -19.78 -8.06
C LEU A 255 30.72 -19.06 -7.92
N LEU A 256 30.74 -17.94 -7.18
CA LEU A 256 31.94 -17.17 -6.88
C LEU A 256 32.91 -18.00 -6.03
N ARG A 257 32.43 -18.63 -4.96
CA ARG A 257 33.23 -19.52 -4.10
C ARG A 257 33.78 -20.73 -4.83
N MET A 258 33.03 -21.29 -5.78
CA MET A 258 33.43 -22.41 -6.60
C MET A 258 34.37 -22.01 -7.77
N GLY A 259 34.67 -20.72 -7.92
CA GLY A 259 35.48 -20.20 -9.01
C GLY A 259 34.84 -20.33 -10.41
N LYS A 260 33.51 -20.50 -10.46
CA LYS A 260 32.74 -20.61 -11.71
C LYS A 260 32.36 -19.26 -12.31
N VAL A 261 32.48 -18.20 -11.55
CA VAL A 261 32.26 -16.80 -11.95
C VAL A 261 33.40 -15.94 -11.41
N GLY A 262 33.91 -15.01 -12.20
CA GLY A 262 34.86 -14.00 -11.75
C GLY A 262 34.21 -12.88 -10.94
N LYS A 263 35.03 -12.11 -10.18
CA LYS A 263 34.50 -10.99 -9.37
C LYS A 263 33.80 -9.94 -10.22
N GLU A 264 34.35 -9.57 -11.37
CA GLU A 264 33.75 -8.58 -12.27
C GLU A 264 32.38 -9.02 -12.78
N GLU A 265 32.26 -10.28 -13.24
CA GLU A 265 30.99 -10.86 -13.67
C GLU A 265 29.99 -10.96 -12.52
N TYR A 266 30.47 -11.27 -11.31
CA TYR A 266 29.62 -11.30 -10.11
C TYR A 266 29.02 -9.93 -9.82
N GLU A 267 29.85 -8.87 -9.82
CA GLU A 267 29.39 -7.50 -9.57
C GLU A 267 28.43 -7.01 -10.66
N GLU A 268 28.68 -7.36 -11.93
CA GLU A 268 27.79 -7.02 -13.05
C GLU A 268 26.42 -7.69 -12.90
N LYS A 269 26.38 -8.98 -12.58
CA LYS A 269 25.13 -9.72 -12.35
C LYS A 269 24.37 -9.23 -11.11
N GLN A 270 25.06 -8.85 -10.05
CA GLN A 270 24.44 -8.19 -8.88
C GLN A 270 23.84 -6.82 -9.25
N LYS A 271 24.51 -6.04 -10.09
CA LYS A 271 23.96 -4.79 -10.65
C LYS A 271 22.71 -5.08 -11.47
N CYS A 272 22.73 -6.07 -12.35
CA CYS A 272 21.59 -6.49 -13.16
C CYS A 272 20.37 -6.84 -12.28
N SER A 273 20.58 -7.57 -11.18
CA SER A 273 19.47 -7.90 -10.26
C SER A 273 18.82 -6.68 -9.62
N LYS A 274 19.61 -5.66 -9.25
CA LYS A 274 19.11 -4.39 -8.74
C LYS A 274 18.32 -3.63 -9.82
N MET A 275 18.75 -3.70 -11.08
CA MET A 275 18.02 -3.08 -12.20
C MET A 275 16.67 -3.75 -12.43
N VAL A 276 16.59 -5.08 -12.38
CA VAL A 276 15.31 -5.82 -12.51
C VAL A 276 14.32 -5.41 -11.42
N LEU A 277 14.79 -5.19 -10.20
CA LEU A 277 13.95 -4.70 -9.11
C LEU A 277 13.54 -3.24 -9.32
N ASN A 278 14.46 -2.39 -9.78
CA ASN A 278 14.20 -0.98 -10.10
C ASN A 278 13.26 -0.82 -11.30
N GLU A 279 13.40 -1.67 -12.36
CA GLU A 279 12.44 -1.69 -13.49
C GLU A 279 11.04 -2.03 -13.02
N LYS A 280 10.89 -2.98 -12.07
CA LYS A 280 9.60 -3.28 -11.46
C LYS A 280 9.02 -2.06 -10.75
N GLU A 281 9.81 -1.37 -9.93
CA GLU A 281 9.39 -0.15 -9.23
C GLU A 281 9.08 0.97 -10.22
N ASN A 282 9.87 1.15 -11.28
CA ASN A 282 9.63 2.11 -12.34
C ASN A 282 8.36 1.80 -13.14
N VAL A 283 8.12 0.54 -13.52
CA VAL A 283 6.88 0.12 -14.21
C VAL A 283 5.65 0.33 -13.32
N ILE A 284 5.77 0.10 -12.02
CA ILE A 284 4.71 0.40 -11.06
C ILE A 284 4.51 1.91 -10.99
N SER A 285 5.59 2.69 -10.88
CA SER A 285 5.56 4.15 -10.85
C SER A 285 4.96 4.73 -12.14
N GLU A 286 5.39 4.29 -13.34
CA GLU A 286 4.81 4.73 -14.61
C GLU A 286 3.32 4.38 -14.75
N LYS A 287 2.90 3.22 -14.28
CA LYS A 287 1.48 2.85 -14.23
C LYS A 287 0.70 3.67 -13.20
N LEU A 288 1.30 4.03 -12.08
CA LEU A 288 0.69 4.90 -11.06
C LEU A 288 0.60 6.33 -11.57
N THR A 289 1.62 6.85 -12.25
CA THR A 289 1.62 8.19 -12.84
C THR A 289 0.60 8.37 -13.98
N SER A 290 0.03 7.29 -14.52
CA SER A 290 -1.10 7.38 -15.47
C SER A 290 -2.42 7.78 -14.79
N TYR A 291 -2.53 7.63 -13.47
CA TYR A 291 -3.69 8.04 -12.68
C TYR A 291 -3.48 9.46 -12.17
N LYS A 292 -4.06 10.41 -12.89
CA LYS A 292 -4.05 11.82 -12.48
C LYS A 292 -5.00 12.06 -11.32
N TYR A 293 -4.55 12.87 -10.35
CA TYR A 293 -5.38 13.23 -9.21
C TYR A 293 -5.15 14.68 -8.76
N THR A 294 -6.18 15.24 -8.12
CA THR A 294 -6.15 16.58 -7.52
C THR A 294 -6.18 16.47 -6.00
N VAL A 295 -5.39 17.29 -5.31
CA VAL A 295 -5.56 17.52 -3.87
C VAL A 295 -6.41 18.78 -3.67
N SER A 296 -7.53 18.65 -2.95
CA SER A 296 -8.39 19.78 -2.58
C SER A 296 -8.14 20.17 -1.13
N MET A 297 -7.73 21.41 -0.95
CA MET A 297 -7.44 22.04 0.36
C MET A 297 -8.30 23.28 0.55
N CYS A 298 -8.67 23.56 1.80
CA CYS A 298 -9.34 24.79 2.17
C CYS A 298 -8.57 25.47 3.31
N VAL A 299 -8.47 26.80 3.25
CA VAL A 299 -7.84 27.62 4.27
C VAL A 299 -8.70 28.85 4.56
N TYR A 300 -8.73 29.31 5.82
CA TYR A 300 -9.50 30.48 6.22
C TYR A 300 -8.71 31.35 7.20
N GLY A 301 -9.24 32.51 7.54
CA GLY A 301 -8.54 33.51 8.37
C GLY A 301 -8.18 33.09 9.80
N GLY A 302 -8.71 31.97 10.30
CA GLY A 302 -8.37 31.41 11.61
C GLY A 302 -7.23 30.38 11.60
N ASP A 303 -6.73 29.99 10.43
CA ASP A 303 -5.69 28.97 10.30
C ASP A 303 -4.30 29.55 10.61
N ASN A 304 -3.42 28.70 11.14
CA ASN A 304 -2.06 29.06 11.46
C ASN A 304 -1.17 29.00 10.20
N ALA A 305 -0.52 30.11 9.88
CA ALA A 305 0.29 30.25 8.68
C ALA A 305 1.43 29.21 8.58
N GLN A 306 2.11 28.91 9.69
CA GLN A 306 3.19 27.91 9.70
C GLN A 306 2.65 26.50 9.50
N TRP A 307 1.54 26.15 10.15
CA TRP A 307 0.93 24.81 9.98
C TRP A 307 0.43 24.60 8.56
N PHE A 308 -0.12 25.66 7.95
CA PHE A 308 -0.51 25.64 6.55
C PHE A 308 0.70 25.37 5.61
N ASP A 309 1.82 26.06 5.82
CA ASP A 309 3.06 25.80 5.04
C ASP A 309 3.56 24.36 5.23
N GLU A 310 3.54 23.85 6.47
CA GLU A 310 3.90 22.46 6.78
C GLU A 310 2.97 21.45 6.08
N ALA A 311 1.65 21.70 6.09
CA ALA A 311 0.64 20.85 5.45
C ALA A 311 0.86 20.79 3.93
N VAL A 312 1.01 21.95 3.28
CA VAL A 312 1.29 22.03 1.83
C VAL A 312 2.62 21.33 1.48
N ASN A 313 3.66 21.55 2.27
CA ASN A 313 4.95 20.89 2.06
C ASN A 313 4.84 19.36 2.19
N SER A 314 4.00 18.85 3.08
CA SER A 314 3.75 17.41 3.23
C SER A 314 3.06 16.80 2.00
N VAL A 315 2.23 17.59 1.30
CA VAL A 315 1.59 17.20 0.04
C VAL A 315 2.58 17.24 -1.13
N LEU A 316 3.43 18.25 -1.20
CA LEU A 316 4.42 18.39 -2.27
C LEU A 316 5.54 17.35 -2.20
N LYS A 317 5.88 16.85 -1.00
CA LYS A 317 6.95 15.87 -0.75
C LYS A 317 6.49 14.41 -0.83
N GLN A 318 5.35 14.13 -1.46
CA GLN A 318 4.85 12.77 -1.63
C GLN A 318 5.69 11.95 -2.61
N THR A 319 5.77 10.63 -2.39
CA THR A 319 6.42 9.70 -3.34
C THR A 319 5.75 9.72 -4.72
N LEU A 320 4.44 9.97 -4.75
CA LEU A 320 3.66 10.25 -5.96
C LEU A 320 3.04 11.64 -5.82
N PRO A 321 3.63 12.70 -6.40
CA PRO A 321 3.14 14.06 -6.29
C PRO A 321 1.80 14.26 -7.04
N PRO A 322 0.92 15.17 -6.57
CA PRO A 322 -0.33 15.47 -7.26
C PRO A 322 -0.12 16.18 -8.61
N ASP A 323 -1.07 16.00 -9.53
CA ASP A 323 -1.09 16.73 -10.80
C ASP A 323 -1.68 18.13 -10.67
N GLU A 324 -2.47 18.37 -9.62
CA GLU A 324 -3.14 19.63 -9.33
C GLU A 324 -3.40 19.77 -7.83
N ILE A 325 -3.25 20.97 -7.30
CA ILE A 325 -3.69 21.34 -5.95
C ILE A 325 -4.72 22.47 -6.09
N VAL A 326 -5.96 22.20 -5.71
CA VAL A 326 -7.01 23.23 -5.62
C VAL A 326 -7.05 23.75 -4.20
N LEU A 327 -6.70 25.02 -4.03
CA LEU A 327 -6.70 25.71 -2.73
C LEU A 327 -7.83 26.72 -2.68
N VAL A 328 -8.82 26.53 -1.81
CA VAL A 328 -9.90 27.50 -1.59
C VAL A 328 -9.58 28.32 -0.35
N VAL A 329 -9.45 29.63 -0.54
CA VAL A 329 -9.28 30.62 0.54
C VAL A 329 -10.66 31.13 0.91
N ASP A 330 -11.18 30.68 2.06
CA ASP A 330 -12.55 30.96 2.51
C ASP A 330 -12.65 32.30 3.26
N GLY A 331 -12.70 33.36 2.49
CA GLY A 331 -12.78 34.74 2.96
C GLY A 331 -11.40 35.40 3.22
N PRO A 332 -11.41 36.62 3.80
CA PRO A 332 -10.18 37.35 4.11
C PRO A 332 -9.28 36.59 5.09
N VAL A 333 -7.97 36.63 4.84
CA VAL A 333 -6.93 35.99 5.68
C VAL A 333 -5.93 37.02 6.19
N PRO A 334 -5.25 36.79 7.32
CA PRO A 334 -4.19 37.65 7.83
C PRO A 334 -2.99 37.73 6.88
N ASP A 335 -2.23 38.84 6.92
CA ASP A 335 -1.10 39.09 6.01
C ASP A 335 -0.02 38.02 6.05
N ASN A 336 0.26 37.43 7.22
CA ASN A 336 1.25 36.38 7.36
C ASN A 336 0.82 35.09 6.64
N LEU A 337 -0.47 34.75 6.67
CA LEU A 337 -1.01 33.60 5.95
C LEU A 337 -1.14 33.92 4.46
N ASN A 338 -1.55 35.15 4.12
CA ASN A 338 -1.67 35.59 2.72
C ASN A 338 -0.35 35.50 1.97
N ARG A 339 0.77 35.91 2.58
CA ARG A 339 2.11 35.79 1.97
C ARG A 339 2.50 34.36 1.63
N ILE A 340 2.10 33.40 2.44
CA ILE A 340 2.36 31.98 2.17
C ILE A 340 1.46 31.49 1.03
N ILE A 341 0.19 31.91 1.01
CA ILE A 341 -0.73 31.56 -0.08
C ILE A 341 -0.22 32.14 -1.42
N GLU A 342 0.20 33.41 -1.44
CA GLU A 342 0.75 34.05 -2.65
C GLU A 342 1.99 33.34 -3.17
N LYS A 343 2.90 32.87 -2.30
CA LYS A 343 4.05 32.04 -2.69
C LYS A 343 3.62 30.80 -3.45
N TYR A 344 2.56 30.10 -3.01
CA TYR A 344 2.08 28.91 -3.68
C TYR A 344 1.21 29.22 -4.91
N GLU A 345 0.55 30.36 -4.95
CA GLU A 345 -0.25 30.81 -6.09
C GLU A 345 0.61 31.03 -7.36
N GLU A 346 1.93 31.30 -7.20
CA GLU A 346 2.88 31.42 -8.29
C GLU A 346 3.28 30.04 -8.89
N GLU A 347 3.03 28.94 -8.20
CA GLU A 347 3.42 27.61 -8.64
C GLU A 347 2.35 27.02 -9.61
N PRO A 348 2.75 26.52 -10.80
CA PRO A 348 1.80 26.08 -11.84
C PRO A 348 0.84 24.94 -11.44
N ILE A 349 1.19 24.17 -10.41
CA ILE A 349 0.38 23.07 -9.90
C ILE A 349 -0.81 23.55 -9.08
N PHE A 350 -0.79 24.80 -8.60
CA PHE A 350 -1.85 25.35 -7.76
C PHE A 350 -2.94 26.05 -8.60
N ASN A 351 -4.18 25.81 -8.19
CA ASN A 351 -5.36 26.55 -8.61
C ASN A 351 -5.98 27.19 -7.36
N VAL A 352 -5.67 28.47 -7.12
CA VAL A 352 -6.11 29.19 -5.93
C VAL A 352 -7.40 29.94 -6.19
N ILE A 353 -8.42 29.70 -5.36
CA ILE A 353 -9.75 30.31 -5.46
C ILE A 353 -9.99 31.13 -4.19
N ARG A 354 -10.11 32.45 -4.33
CA ARG A 354 -10.35 33.38 -3.21
C ARG A 354 -11.82 33.75 -3.11
N LEU A 355 -12.48 33.36 -2.03
CA LEU A 355 -13.86 33.77 -1.75
C LEU A 355 -13.87 35.15 -1.09
N LYS A 356 -14.88 35.96 -1.43
CA LYS A 356 -15.03 37.34 -0.86
C LYS A 356 -15.27 37.34 0.64
N ASN A 357 -16.03 36.35 1.13
CA ASN A 357 -16.44 36.23 2.54
C ASN A 357 -16.28 34.78 2.97
N ASN A 358 -16.06 34.54 4.26
CA ASN A 358 -16.09 33.19 4.83
C ASN A 358 -17.52 32.62 4.72
N GLN A 359 -17.62 31.49 4.00
CA GLN A 359 -18.89 30.79 3.75
C GLN A 359 -18.99 29.44 4.45
N GLY A 360 -17.91 29.03 5.12
CA GLY A 360 -17.82 27.80 5.88
C GLY A 360 -17.32 26.59 5.09
N HIS A 361 -16.91 25.56 5.83
CA HIS A 361 -16.21 24.37 5.28
C HIS A 361 -16.98 23.65 4.16
N GLY A 362 -18.29 23.45 4.32
CA GLY A 362 -19.12 22.77 3.33
C GLY A 362 -19.12 23.47 1.98
N PHE A 363 -19.26 24.80 1.98
CA PHE A 363 -19.25 25.63 0.77
C PHE A 363 -17.84 25.68 0.14
N ALA A 364 -16.80 25.86 0.95
CA ALA A 364 -15.42 25.90 0.47
C ALA A 364 -15.02 24.56 -0.18
N ARG A 365 -15.34 23.41 0.44
CA ARG A 365 -15.11 22.08 -0.14
C ARG A 365 -15.91 21.83 -1.42
N LYS A 366 -17.16 22.28 -1.48
CA LYS A 366 -17.97 22.21 -2.70
C LYS A 366 -17.34 23.01 -3.83
N THR A 367 -16.88 24.23 -3.54
CA THR A 367 -16.18 25.09 -4.50
C THR A 367 -14.89 24.42 -4.99
N GLY A 368 -14.09 23.89 -4.06
CA GLY A 368 -12.85 23.15 -4.39
C GLY A 368 -13.13 21.95 -5.27
N LEU A 369 -14.11 21.11 -4.92
CA LEU A 369 -14.49 19.95 -5.72
C LEU A 369 -14.88 20.31 -7.15
N SER A 370 -15.68 21.37 -7.32
CA SER A 370 -16.11 21.82 -8.65
C SER A 370 -14.95 22.29 -9.52
N ALA A 371 -13.87 22.82 -8.92
CA ALA A 371 -12.70 23.32 -9.62
C ALA A 371 -11.65 22.23 -9.93
N CYS A 372 -11.74 21.06 -9.29
CA CYS A 372 -10.83 19.94 -9.56
C CYS A 372 -10.98 19.43 -10.99
N LYS A 373 -9.86 19.27 -11.72
CA LYS A 373 -9.85 18.79 -13.11
C LYS A 373 -9.83 17.27 -13.22
N ASN A 374 -9.26 16.58 -12.22
CA ASN A 374 -9.06 15.15 -12.28
C ASN A 374 -10.23 14.38 -11.65
N GLU A 375 -10.43 13.14 -12.10
CA GLU A 375 -11.47 12.24 -11.58
C GLU A 375 -11.17 11.81 -10.13
N LEU A 376 -9.90 11.59 -9.77
CA LEU A 376 -9.53 11.28 -8.41
C LEU A 376 -9.23 12.57 -7.64
N VAL A 377 -9.92 12.75 -6.52
CA VAL A 377 -9.77 13.94 -5.66
C VAL A 377 -9.46 13.49 -4.24
N ALA A 378 -8.34 13.95 -3.70
CA ALA A 378 -7.94 13.76 -2.31
C ALA A 378 -8.27 15.01 -1.48
N ILE A 379 -8.78 14.82 -0.28
CA ILE A 379 -9.00 15.91 0.69
C ILE A 379 -7.79 16.03 1.62
N MET A 380 -7.40 17.28 1.91
CA MET A 380 -6.37 17.59 2.89
C MET A 380 -6.75 18.84 3.67
N ASP A 381 -6.63 18.78 5.00
CA ASP A 381 -6.86 19.94 5.87
C ASP A 381 -5.59 20.81 5.98
N ALA A 382 -5.76 22.08 6.31
CA ALA A 382 -4.71 23.11 6.26
C ALA A 382 -3.70 23.04 7.42
N ASP A 383 -3.91 22.17 8.40
CA ASP A 383 -3.11 22.07 9.62
C ASP A 383 -2.56 20.67 9.91
N ASP A 384 -2.84 19.69 9.04
CA ASP A 384 -2.47 18.30 9.19
C ASP A 384 -1.26 17.92 8.31
N LEU A 385 -0.66 16.73 8.56
CA LEU A 385 0.54 16.27 7.84
C LEU A 385 0.29 14.93 7.15
N CYS A 386 0.48 14.88 5.82
CA CYS A 386 0.42 13.65 5.06
C CYS A 386 1.58 12.71 5.39
N SER A 387 1.31 11.40 5.49
CA SER A 387 2.36 10.38 5.40
C SER A 387 2.98 10.39 4.00
N THR A 388 4.30 10.21 3.89
CA THR A 388 5.09 10.42 2.67
C THR A 388 4.60 9.63 1.44
N ASN A 389 3.98 8.46 1.64
CA ASN A 389 3.50 7.56 0.59
C ASN A 389 1.96 7.43 0.56
N ARG A 390 1.24 8.42 1.10
CA ARG A 390 -0.22 8.38 1.18
C ARG A 390 -0.86 8.19 -0.18
N PHE A 391 -0.56 9.07 -1.12
CA PHE A 391 -1.26 9.09 -2.42
C PHE A 391 -0.88 7.91 -3.29
N GLU A 392 0.37 7.46 -3.24
CA GLU A 392 0.81 6.22 -3.90
C GLU A 392 -0.04 5.02 -3.46
N LYS A 393 -0.23 4.83 -2.15
CA LYS A 393 -1.06 3.75 -1.59
C LYS A 393 -2.54 3.86 -2.01
N GLN A 394 -3.07 5.07 -2.05
CA GLN A 394 -4.46 5.29 -2.45
C GLN A 394 -4.67 5.04 -3.95
N ILE A 395 -3.77 5.51 -4.80
CA ILE A 395 -3.81 5.23 -6.25
C ILE A 395 -3.63 3.73 -6.51
N GLU A 396 -2.72 3.05 -5.80
CA GLU A 396 -2.58 1.58 -5.89
C GLU A 396 -3.88 0.86 -5.50
N SER A 397 -4.60 1.36 -4.49
CA SER A 397 -5.90 0.81 -4.09
C SER A 397 -6.94 0.95 -5.19
N PHE A 398 -7.08 2.11 -5.83
CA PHE A 398 -8.00 2.31 -6.96
C PHE A 398 -7.64 1.47 -8.18
N LYS A 399 -6.35 1.23 -8.40
CA LYS A 399 -5.87 0.38 -9.49
C LYS A 399 -6.20 -1.10 -9.26
N ASN A 400 -6.04 -1.56 -8.02
CA ASN A 400 -6.32 -2.95 -7.65
C ASN A 400 -7.82 -3.21 -7.46
N HIS A 401 -8.60 -2.17 -7.15
CA HIS A 401 -10.02 -2.19 -6.85
C HIS A 401 -10.75 -1.07 -7.63
N PRO A 402 -10.85 -1.17 -8.98
CA PRO A 402 -11.46 -0.13 -9.81
C PRO A 402 -12.96 0.09 -9.53
N GLU A 403 -13.62 -0.87 -8.87
CA GLU A 403 -15.01 -0.77 -8.42
C GLU A 403 -15.20 0.14 -7.19
N VAL A 404 -14.13 0.47 -6.46
CA VAL A 404 -14.21 1.32 -5.26
C VAL A 404 -14.40 2.78 -5.66
N ASP A 405 -15.28 3.47 -4.94
CA ASP A 405 -15.60 4.90 -5.15
C ASP A 405 -14.82 5.83 -4.23
N ILE A 406 -14.47 5.35 -3.02
CA ILE A 406 -13.75 6.12 -2.01
C ILE A 406 -12.77 5.25 -1.22
N VAL A 407 -11.55 5.76 -1.07
CA VAL A 407 -10.47 5.16 -0.28
C VAL A 407 -10.01 6.12 0.81
N GLY A 408 -10.11 5.68 2.06
CA GLY A 408 -9.57 6.37 3.24
C GLY A 408 -8.51 5.56 3.95
N GLY A 409 -8.21 5.91 5.21
CA GLY A 409 -7.25 5.17 6.05
C GLY A 409 -7.22 5.65 7.49
N MET A 410 -6.22 5.18 8.25
CA MET A 410 -6.05 5.51 9.65
C MET A 410 -5.41 6.89 9.83
N ILE A 411 -5.59 7.46 11.01
CA ILE A 411 -4.88 8.66 11.44
C ILE A 411 -4.18 8.43 12.77
N THR A 412 -3.07 9.14 12.99
CA THR A 412 -2.58 9.45 14.32
C THR A 412 -2.97 10.86 14.71
N GLU A 413 -3.00 11.14 16.01
CA GLU A 413 -3.23 12.48 16.56
C GLU A 413 -1.98 12.90 17.34
N PHE A 414 -1.47 14.12 17.10
CA PHE A 414 -0.29 14.64 17.78
C PHE A 414 -0.51 16.06 18.32
N VAL A 415 0.29 16.45 19.32
CA VAL A 415 0.25 17.77 19.94
C VAL A 415 1.65 18.38 19.85
N GLY A 416 1.76 19.60 19.30
CA GLY A 416 3.06 20.26 19.14
C GLY A 416 3.94 19.61 18.09
N ASN A 417 4.83 18.71 18.49
CA ASN A 417 5.72 17.99 17.58
C ASN A 417 5.05 16.72 17.04
N GLN A 418 5.28 16.42 15.76
CA GLN A 418 4.76 15.23 15.06
C GLN A 418 5.09 13.91 15.79
N ASP A 419 6.20 13.85 16.52
CA ASP A 419 6.62 12.66 17.26
C ASP A 419 5.82 12.44 18.57
N GLU A 420 5.09 13.46 19.04
CA GLU A 420 4.26 13.41 20.25
C GLU A 420 2.85 12.86 19.94
N ILE A 421 2.77 11.60 19.58
CA ILE A 421 1.50 10.94 19.26
C ILE A 421 0.70 10.72 20.53
N VAL A 422 -0.50 11.33 20.60
CA VAL A 422 -1.44 11.25 21.73
C VAL A 422 -2.60 10.28 21.48
N GLY A 423 -2.81 9.85 20.25
CA GLY A 423 -3.88 8.91 19.90
C GLY A 423 -3.81 8.41 18.46
N LYS A 424 -4.53 7.30 18.21
CA LYS A 424 -4.73 6.74 16.88
C LYS A 424 -6.22 6.47 16.66
N ARG A 425 -6.76 6.79 15.48
CA ARG A 425 -8.11 6.41 15.09
C ARG A 425 -8.06 5.36 13.98
N ILE A 426 -8.53 4.16 14.33
CA ILE A 426 -8.70 3.02 13.43
C ILE A 426 -10.14 3.00 12.95
N VAL A 427 -10.35 2.75 11.66
CA VAL A 427 -11.66 2.64 11.00
C VAL A 427 -11.75 1.29 10.27
N PRO A 428 -12.96 0.77 9.98
CA PRO A 428 -13.15 -0.49 9.27
C PRO A 428 -12.56 -0.45 7.86
N LEU A 429 -12.02 -1.58 7.37
CA LEU A 429 -11.31 -1.63 6.10
C LEU A 429 -12.22 -1.87 4.89
N HIS A 430 -13.19 -2.79 5.00
CA HIS A 430 -13.96 -3.29 3.87
C HIS A 430 -15.37 -2.67 3.82
N ASP A 431 -15.94 -2.54 2.63
CA ASP A 431 -17.23 -1.89 2.35
C ASP A 431 -18.36 -2.32 3.30
N ALA A 432 -18.56 -3.61 3.50
CA ALA A 432 -19.61 -4.14 4.37
C ALA A 432 -19.45 -3.72 5.83
N ASP A 433 -18.20 -3.70 6.33
CA ASP A 433 -17.86 -3.29 7.69
C ASP A 433 -17.97 -1.77 7.84
N VAL A 434 -17.54 -1.01 6.83
CA VAL A 434 -17.70 0.45 6.75
C VAL A 434 -19.18 0.84 6.84
N LYS A 435 -20.04 0.23 6.03
CA LYS A 435 -21.50 0.46 6.04
C LYS A 435 -22.16 0.00 7.35
N THR A 436 -21.66 -1.06 7.96
CA THR A 436 -22.14 -1.51 9.27
C THR A 436 -21.73 -0.55 10.39
N TYR A 437 -20.48 -0.09 10.38
CA TYR A 437 -19.96 0.88 11.35
C TYR A 437 -20.64 2.25 11.22
N MET A 438 -20.96 2.66 9.99
CA MET A 438 -21.70 3.87 9.66
C MET A 438 -23.03 3.97 10.43
N LYS A 439 -23.69 2.88 10.75
CA LYS A 439 -24.92 2.90 11.56
C LYS A 439 -24.74 3.42 12.99
N LYS A 440 -23.50 3.51 13.45
CA LYS A 440 -23.13 3.92 14.81
C LYS A 440 -22.31 5.22 14.84
N ARG A 441 -21.37 5.36 13.91
CA ARG A 441 -20.34 6.41 13.92
C ARG A 441 -19.81 6.65 12.51
N CYS A 442 -19.29 7.85 12.24
CA CYS A 442 -18.63 8.16 10.98
C CYS A 442 -17.50 7.15 10.67
N PRO A 443 -17.55 6.44 9.53
CA PRO A 443 -16.66 5.32 9.24
C PRO A 443 -15.39 5.71 8.50
N MET A 444 -15.26 6.96 8.09
CA MET A 444 -14.11 7.48 7.35
C MET A 444 -13.45 8.61 8.14
N ASN A 445 -12.14 8.77 7.96
CA ASN A 445 -11.41 9.94 8.40
C ASN A 445 -11.33 10.90 7.22
N LEU A 446 -12.12 11.97 7.22
CA LEU A 446 -12.25 12.90 6.08
C LEU A 446 -10.90 13.34 5.52
N VAL A 447 -9.97 13.73 6.38
CA VAL A 447 -8.63 14.21 6.00
C VAL A 447 -7.79 13.15 5.25
N THR A 448 -8.19 11.86 5.34
CA THR A 448 -7.48 10.78 4.64
C THR A 448 -8.12 10.38 3.32
N VAL A 449 -9.31 10.88 2.97
CA VAL A 449 -10.05 10.33 1.84
C VAL A 449 -9.50 10.79 0.48
N MET A 450 -9.54 9.86 -0.46
CA MET A 450 -9.47 10.10 -1.91
C MET A 450 -10.70 9.42 -2.54
N PHE A 451 -11.37 10.08 -3.46
CA PHE A 451 -12.61 9.57 -4.04
C PHE A 451 -12.71 9.90 -5.53
N LYS A 452 -13.59 9.18 -6.23
CA LYS A 452 -14.00 9.54 -7.58
C LYS A 452 -14.92 10.75 -7.54
N LYS A 453 -14.52 11.83 -8.23
CA LYS A 453 -15.27 13.08 -8.30
C LYS A 453 -16.71 12.86 -8.75
N THR A 454 -16.91 12.10 -9.83
CA THR A 454 -18.23 11.75 -10.35
C THR A 454 -19.11 11.08 -9.30
N SER A 455 -18.58 10.16 -8.51
CA SER A 455 -19.33 9.45 -7.46
C SER A 455 -19.82 10.37 -6.33
N VAL A 456 -19.06 11.42 -6.02
CA VAL A 456 -19.46 12.44 -5.05
C VAL A 456 -20.45 13.43 -5.65
N GLU A 457 -20.27 13.85 -6.91
CA GLU A 457 -21.15 14.75 -7.62
C GLU A 457 -22.54 14.13 -7.85
N GLU A 458 -22.63 12.85 -8.21
CA GLU A 458 -23.90 12.11 -8.39
C GLU A 458 -24.80 12.13 -7.15
N VAL A 459 -24.22 12.23 -5.95
CA VAL A 459 -24.98 12.33 -4.70
C VAL A 459 -25.15 13.77 -4.22
N GLY A 460 -24.83 14.77 -5.05
CA GLY A 460 -25.01 16.20 -4.79
C GLY A 460 -23.82 16.88 -4.11
N GLY A 461 -22.65 16.24 -4.06
CA GLY A 461 -21.42 16.84 -3.53
C GLY A 461 -21.43 17.13 -2.04
N PHE A 462 -20.53 17.99 -1.58
CA PHE A 462 -20.56 18.52 -0.21
C PHE A 462 -21.75 19.46 -0.01
N ILE A 463 -22.53 19.21 1.03
CA ILE A 463 -23.69 20.03 1.42
C ILE A 463 -23.39 20.56 2.81
N ASP A 464 -23.67 21.84 3.03
CA ASP A 464 -23.47 22.46 4.34
C ASP A 464 -24.32 21.77 5.41
N TRP A 465 -23.63 21.25 6.41
CA TRP A 465 -24.22 20.59 7.57
C TRP A 465 -23.30 20.81 8.77
N TYR A 466 -23.79 21.44 9.79
CA TYR A 466 -22.97 21.85 10.93
C TYR A 466 -22.18 20.69 11.55
N CYS A 467 -20.86 20.68 11.36
CA CYS A 467 -19.88 19.70 11.85
C CYS A 467 -20.09 18.24 11.41
N GLU A 468 -20.98 17.95 10.47
CA GLU A 468 -21.33 16.59 10.03
C GLU A 468 -21.45 16.49 8.49
N GLU A 469 -20.90 17.46 7.75
CA GLU A 469 -20.97 17.54 6.29
C GLU A 469 -20.34 16.32 5.60
N ASP A 470 -19.27 15.78 6.20
CA ASP A 470 -18.58 14.59 5.73
C ASP A 470 -19.41 13.32 5.99
N TYR A 471 -19.87 13.14 7.22
CA TYR A 471 -20.68 11.97 7.57
C TYR A 471 -21.99 11.94 6.79
N TYR A 472 -22.61 13.09 6.57
CA TYR A 472 -23.80 13.20 5.72
C TYR A 472 -23.51 12.84 4.26
N LEU A 473 -22.34 13.20 3.73
CA LEU A 473 -21.91 12.81 2.40
C LEU A 473 -21.75 11.28 2.30
N TRP A 474 -21.06 10.65 3.28
CA TRP A 474 -20.86 9.20 3.27
C TRP A 474 -22.17 8.42 3.35
N ILE A 475 -23.14 8.91 4.10
CA ILE A 475 -24.48 8.32 4.17
C ILE A 475 -25.18 8.38 2.80
N ARG A 476 -25.13 9.52 2.11
CA ARG A 476 -25.72 9.65 0.76
C ARG A 476 -25.03 8.76 -0.27
N MET A 477 -23.70 8.64 -0.21
CA MET A 477 -22.94 7.72 -1.04
C MET A 477 -23.35 6.26 -0.78
N ALA A 478 -23.52 5.87 0.49
CA ALA A 478 -23.96 4.51 0.83
C ALA A 478 -25.38 4.22 0.33
N LEU A 479 -26.31 5.20 0.39
CA LEU A 479 -27.66 5.09 -0.17
C LEU A 479 -27.66 4.94 -1.69
N ALA A 480 -26.68 5.55 -2.38
CA ALA A 480 -26.45 5.41 -3.81
C ALA A 480 -25.63 4.15 -4.17
N ASN A 481 -25.46 3.21 -3.23
CA ASN A 481 -24.70 1.96 -3.39
C ASN A 481 -23.23 2.16 -3.80
N LYS A 482 -22.61 3.29 -3.44
CA LYS A 482 -21.18 3.50 -3.65
C LYS A 482 -20.35 2.58 -2.75
N SER A 483 -19.13 2.24 -3.20
CA SER A 483 -18.22 1.31 -2.53
C SER A 483 -17.15 2.04 -1.75
N PHE A 484 -16.90 1.59 -0.51
CA PHE A 484 -15.96 2.18 0.44
C PHE A 484 -14.80 1.24 0.74
N MET A 485 -13.62 1.79 0.93
CA MET A 485 -12.44 1.08 1.40
C MET A 485 -11.60 1.97 2.32
N ASN A 486 -10.99 1.39 3.36
CA ASN A 486 -9.91 2.02 4.08
C ASN A 486 -8.64 1.17 4.02
N ILE A 487 -7.49 1.82 3.93
CA ILE A 487 -6.16 1.18 3.98
C ILE A 487 -5.79 0.99 5.45
N ASP A 488 -5.26 -0.19 5.82
CA ASP A 488 -4.76 -0.46 7.18
C ASP A 488 -3.39 0.18 7.41
N ASP A 489 -3.33 1.49 7.19
CA ASP A 489 -2.13 2.29 7.40
C ASP A 489 -2.47 3.71 7.83
N VAL A 490 -1.54 4.38 8.50
CA VAL A 490 -1.67 5.79 8.87
C VAL A 490 -1.36 6.64 7.64
N LEU A 491 -2.39 7.31 7.12
CA LEU A 491 -2.27 8.17 5.94
C LEU A 491 -2.04 9.64 6.28
N VAL A 492 -2.49 10.07 7.46
CA VAL A 492 -2.37 11.46 7.91
C VAL A 492 -2.11 11.50 9.41
N ASN A 493 -1.20 12.38 9.82
CA ASN A 493 -0.98 12.76 11.20
C ASN A 493 -1.76 14.05 11.46
N VAL A 494 -2.78 13.96 12.31
CA VAL A 494 -3.73 15.05 12.62
C VAL A 494 -3.23 15.84 13.79
N ARG A 495 -3.11 17.15 13.60
CA ARG A 495 -2.75 18.08 14.65
C ARG A 495 -3.95 18.34 15.55
N VAL A 496 -3.83 18.04 16.84
CA VAL A 496 -4.92 18.22 17.80
C VAL A 496 -4.57 19.22 18.89
N GLY A 497 -5.55 20.02 19.25
CA GLY A 497 -5.47 21.00 20.34
C GLY A 497 -6.58 20.82 21.37
N LYS A 498 -6.50 21.54 22.50
CA LYS A 498 -7.52 21.52 23.57
C LYS A 498 -8.92 21.91 23.09
N GLU A 499 -9.01 22.73 22.04
CA GLU A 499 -10.26 23.23 21.47
C GLU A 499 -11.03 22.18 20.66
N MET A 500 -10.37 21.15 20.12
CA MET A 500 -11.02 20.12 19.30
C MET A 500 -12.14 19.37 20.04
N TYR A 501 -11.91 19.02 21.32
CA TYR A 501 -12.91 18.32 22.13
C TYR A 501 -14.04 19.24 22.59
N ARG A 502 -13.79 20.56 22.67
CA ARG A 502 -14.79 21.55 23.01
C ARG A 502 -15.80 21.76 21.88
N ARG A 503 -15.35 21.77 20.62
CA ARG A 503 -16.21 21.90 19.43
C ARG A 503 -17.21 20.76 19.27
N ARG A 504 -16.89 19.54 19.76
CA ARG A 504 -17.71 18.32 19.66
C ARG A 504 -18.69 18.16 20.84
N GLY A 505 -19.24 19.23 21.34
CA GLY A 505 -20.20 19.22 22.45
C GLY A 505 -21.16 20.39 22.44
N GLY A 506 -22.20 20.30 23.26
CA GLY A 506 -23.26 21.32 23.41
C GLY A 506 -24.51 20.99 22.58
N ILE A 507 -25.57 21.74 22.87
CA ILE A 507 -26.91 21.50 22.30
C ILE A 507 -26.90 21.63 20.77
N LYS A 508 -26.19 22.62 20.21
CA LYS A 508 -26.13 22.83 18.76
C LYS A 508 -25.53 21.63 18.02
N TYR A 509 -24.42 21.04 18.55
CA TYR A 509 -23.81 19.87 17.99
C TYR A 509 -24.72 18.63 18.09
N PHE A 510 -25.35 18.44 19.26
CA PHE A 510 -26.35 17.39 19.47
C PHE A 510 -27.53 17.49 18.49
N GLN A 511 -28.07 18.68 18.27
CA GLN A 511 -29.16 18.89 17.32
C GLN A 511 -28.75 18.52 15.88
N SER A 512 -27.52 18.86 15.47
CA SER A 512 -26.96 18.48 14.17
C SER A 512 -26.87 16.98 14.01
N GLU A 513 -26.29 16.26 14.97
CA GLU A 513 -26.22 14.80 14.96
C GLU A 513 -27.60 14.15 15.07
N ALA A 514 -28.51 14.68 15.89
CA ALA A 514 -29.87 14.15 16.00
C ALA A 514 -30.63 14.25 14.67
N LYS A 515 -30.47 15.35 13.94
CA LYS A 515 -31.02 15.52 12.60
C LYS A 515 -30.43 14.49 11.60
N LEU A 516 -29.13 14.20 11.71
CA LEU A 516 -28.47 13.19 10.90
C LEU A 516 -28.99 11.78 11.21
N GLN A 517 -29.16 11.44 12.49
CA GLN A 517 -29.72 10.15 12.91
C GLN A 517 -31.17 10.00 12.43
N LYS A 518 -31.94 11.09 12.45
CA LYS A 518 -33.32 11.09 11.91
C LYS A 518 -33.31 10.82 10.41
N PHE A 519 -32.40 11.46 9.65
CA PHE A 519 -32.21 11.18 8.22
C PHE A 519 -31.88 9.71 7.95
N MET A 520 -31.00 9.09 8.77
CA MET A 520 -30.67 7.67 8.65
C MET A 520 -31.88 6.75 8.94
N LEU A 521 -32.73 7.13 9.90
CA LEU A 521 -33.95 6.39 10.21
C LEU A 521 -34.96 6.49 9.06
N ASP A 522 -35.19 7.69 8.53
CA ASP A 522 -36.14 7.95 7.46
C ASP A 522 -35.76 7.25 6.15
N ASN A 523 -34.46 7.02 5.94
CA ASN A 523 -33.92 6.28 4.79
C ASN A 523 -33.63 4.80 5.07
N ASN A 524 -34.15 4.24 6.19
CA ASN A 524 -34.01 2.82 6.56
C ASN A 524 -32.57 2.31 6.73
N ILE A 525 -31.58 3.19 6.95
CA ILE A 525 -30.19 2.80 7.25
C ILE A 525 -30.12 2.21 8.67
N ILE A 526 -30.89 2.79 9.60
CA ILE A 526 -31.03 2.32 10.97
C ILE A 526 -32.52 2.10 11.31
N ASN A 527 -32.79 1.17 12.22
CA ASN A 527 -34.13 0.93 12.75
C ASN A 527 -34.42 1.82 13.99
N LYS A 528 -35.70 1.86 14.41
CA LYS A 528 -36.12 2.66 15.58
C LYS A 528 -35.34 2.34 16.88
N PRO A 529 -35.10 1.07 17.27
CA PRO A 529 -34.27 0.79 18.45
C PRO A 529 -32.86 1.37 18.34
N ARG A 530 -32.21 1.23 17.19
CA ARG A 530 -30.87 1.78 16.97
C ARG A 530 -30.87 3.31 17.01
N TYR A 531 -31.87 3.94 16.43
CA TYR A 531 -32.05 5.38 16.49
C TYR A 531 -32.12 5.88 17.94
N LEU A 532 -32.97 5.22 18.78
CA LEU A 532 -33.12 5.59 20.19
C LEU A 532 -31.79 5.44 20.96
N ILE A 533 -31.06 4.34 20.74
CA ILE A 533 -29.76 4.12 21.37
C ILE A 533 -28.80 5.23 20.95
N ASN A 534 -28.66 5.50 19.65
CA ASN A 534 -27.74 6.51 19.14
C ASN A 534 -28.05 7.89 19.69
N ILE A 535 -29.33 8.30 19.76
CA ILE A 535 -29.76 9.61 20.32
C ILE A 535 -29.44 9.68 21.81
N SER A 536 -29.74 8.61 22.57
CA SER A 536 -29.50 8.57 24.02
C SER A 536 -27.99 8.66 24.33
N GLU A 537 -27.16 7.90 23.63
CA GLU A 537 -25.70 7.97 23.77
C GLU A 537 -25.17 9.39 23.51
N ARG A 538 -25.65 10.04 22.45
CA ARG A 538 -25.25 11.41 22.08
C ARG A 538 -25.73 12.45 23.06
N LEU A 539 -26.97 12.34 23.55
CA LEU A 539 -27.50 13.24 24.56
C LEU A 539 -26.65 13.21 25.84
N VAL A 540 -26.30 12.02 26.31
CA VAL A 540 -25.45 11.84 27.48
C VAL A 540 -24.04 12.41 27.23
N LEU A 541 -23.39 12.02 26.13
CA LEU A 541 -22.01 12.39 25.86
C LEU A 541 -21.82 13.86 25.51
N GLN A 542 -22.76 14.46 24.77
CA GLN A 542 -22.59 15.79 24.19
C GLN A 542 -23.24 16.88 25.03
N VAL A 543 -24.35 16.60 25.72
CA VAL A 543 -25.14 17.59 26.47
C VAL A 543 -24.98 17.43 27.99
N LEU A 544 -25.20 16.23 28.51
CA LEU A 544 -25.21 15.98 29.95
C LEU A 544 -23.82 15.87 30.58
N MET A 545 -22.82 15.44 29.79
CA MET A 545 -21.47 15.20 30.29
C MET A 545 -20.63 16.49 30.35
N PRO A 546 -19.98 16.80 31.49
CA PRO A 546 -19.06 17.94 31.60
C PRO A 546 -17.88 17.83 30.64
N ASN A 547 -17.42 18.97 30.10
CA ASN A 547 -16.36 19.02 29.07
C ASN A 547 -15.04 18.27 29.45
N LYS A 548 -14.64 18.36 30.75
CA LYS A 548 -13.44 17.67 31.26
C LYS A 548 -13.57 16.14 31.20
N LEU A 549 -14.74 15.62 31.62
CA LEU A 549 -15.02 14.18 31.61
C LEU A 549 -15.18 13.66 30.16
N ARG A 550 -15.81 14.46 29.30
CA ARG A 550 -15.95 14.17 27.86
C ARG A 550 -14.59 13.98 27.19
N GLY A 551 -13.64 14.90 27.40
CA GLY A 551 -12.29 14.81 26.87
C GLY A 551 -11.60 13.51 27.31
N PHE A 552 -11.67 13.16 28.59
CA PHE A 552 -11.09 11.94 29.14
C PHE A 552 -11.69 10.65 28.52
N ILE A 553 -13.02 10.60 28.38
CA ILE A 553 -13.71 9.44 27.79
C ILE A 553 -13.38 9.30 26.30
N PHE A 554 -13.35 10.41 25.54
CA PHE A 554 -12.95 10.37 24.13
C PHE A 554 -11.51 9.88 23.94
N GLN A 555 -10.56 10.33 24.75
CA GLN A 555 -9.18 9.86 24.70
C GLN A 555 -9.04 8.37 25.07
N LYS A 556 -9.81 7.89 26.06
CA LYS A 556 -9.67 6.53 26.56
C LYS A 556 -10.42 5.47 25.74
N PHE A 557 -11.59 5.81 25.19
CA PHE A 557 -12.49 4.84 24.54
C PHE A 557 -12.71 5.07 23.04
N ALA A 558 -12.43 6.27 22.53
CA ALA A 558 -12.59 6.57 21.11
C ALA A 558 -11.25 6.56 20.34
N ARG A 559 -10.15 6.39 21.05
CA ARG A 559 -8.78 6.31 20.53
C ARG A 559 -8.07 5.09 21.10
N THR A 560 -7.26 4.46 20.30
CA THR A 560 -6.25 3.47 20.74
C THR A 560 -4.94 4.20 21.00
N LYS A 561 -4.25 3.86 22.08
CA LYS A 561 -2.89 4.34 22.33
C LYS A 561 -1.91 3.63 21.42
#